data_f5d5182264da55eb8431ae49eaac734b
#
_entry.id   f5d5182264da55eb8431ae49eaac734b
#
_cell.length_a   1.000
_cell.length_b   1.000
_cell.length_c   1.000
_cell.angle_alpha   90.00
_cell.angle_beta   90.00
_cell.angle_gamma   90.00
#
_symmetry.space_group_name_H-M   'P 1'
#
loop_
_entity.id
_entity.type
_entity.pdbx_description
1 polymer ?
#
loop_
_entity_poly.entity_id
_entity_poly.type
_entity_poly.pdbx_seq_one_letter_code
_entity_poly.pdbx_strand_id
1 'polypeptide(L)'
;MRTRPRVRLAPPSVFGLTRHDMLVTVADAVISGGLAVTTAIRRTRPLATVDRQVRLRLLDRQVVAHDQDVVALTFGSADGTVLPAWHPGSHIDVHLPSGLIRQYSLCGNPDEQGTYRIAVRRIPNGGGGSIEAHTLAVGDVITTSGPRNAFPMTVPGFGSPTQRLRFIAGGIGITPILSMLHRAEKLGIDWSMIYTGRGTDTLPFLDELAQFGSRVAIRTDDVHGLPSADDLLGDCPAGTAVYTCGPAPMLNAIRARLVGADDIELHFERFAAPPVIDGHEFSVEVASTGQTVAVPADETMLAALIKAGVHAPYSCQQGFCGTCRVKVLAGTVDHRDGLLTDTEREAGQALICVSRAQGDGPLTLDL
;
A
#
# COMPACT_ATOMS: atom_id res chain seq x y z
N MET A 1 -8.56 13.90 -33.64
CA MET A 1 -7.24 14.23 -33.11
C MET A 1 -7.12 15.74 -32.89
N ARG A 2 -7.37 16.23 -31.67
CA ARG A 2 -7.11 17.63 -31.31
C ARG A 2 -5.85 17.64 -30.45
N THR A 3 -4.75 18.06 -31.04
CA THR A 3 -3.50 18.31 -30.34
C THR A 3 -3.72 19.39 -29.29
N ARG A 4 -3.56 19.05 -28.01
CA ARG A 4 -3.50 20.03 -26.92
C ARG A 4 -2.35 20.97 -27.19
N PRO A 5 -2.53 22.31 -27.09
CA PRO A 5 -1.43 23.23 -27.25
C PRO A 5 -0.42 22.96 -26.12
N ARG A 6 0.83 22.63 -26.50
CA ARG A 6 1.95 22.61 -25.56
C ARG A 6 2.13 24.04 -25.03
N VAL A 7 1.78 24.26 -23.77
CA VAL A 7 2.14 25.50 -23.08
C VAL A 7 3.66 25.52 -22.99
N ARG A 8 4.32 26.24 -23.87
CA ARG A 8 5.73 26.55 -23.72
C ARG A 8 5.85 27.60 -22.61
N LEU A 9 6.16 27.14 -21.39
CA LEU A 9 6.64 28.04 -20.37
C LEU A 9 7.95 28.63 -20.87
N ALA A 10 8.03 29.96 -20.97
CA ALA A 10 9.27 30.62 -21.26
C ALA A 10 10.29 30.29 -20.15
N PRO A 11 11.53 29.86 -20.46
CA PRO A 11 12.51 29.58 -19.43
C PRO A 11 12.75 30.85 -18.61
N PRO A 12 13.00 30.76 -17.29
CA PRO A 12 13.26 31.92 -16.45
C PRO A 12 14.51 32.65 -16.98
N SER A 13 14.41 33.97 -17.15
CA SER A 13 15.53 34.79 -17.53
C SER A 13 16.54 34.89 -16.38
N VAL A 14 17.83 34.66 -16.65
CA VAL A 14 18.90 34.77 -15.64
C VAL A 14 18.99 36.19 -15.06
N PHE A 15 18.47 37.20 -15.77
CA PHE A 15 18.50 38.63 -15.37
C PHE A 15 17.11 39.17 -14.99
N GLY A 16 16.10 38.32 -14.76
CA GLY A 16 14.74 38.76 -14.39
C GLY A 16 13.98 39.49 -15.51
N LEU A 17 14.44 39.40 -16.75
CA LEU A 17 13.82 40.02 -17.91
C LEU A 17 12.74 39.08 -18.51
N THR A 18 11.61 39.64 -18.92
CA THR A 18 10.49 38.89 -19.56
C THR A 18 10.76 38.47 -21.01
N ARG A 19 11.97 38.70 -21.53
CA ARG A 19 12.38 38.33 -22.89
C ARG A 19 13.18 37.03 -22.90
N HIS A 20 12.99 36.24 -23.96
CA HIS A 20 13.78 35.05 -24.25
C HIS A 20 15.29 35.37 -24.16
N ASP A 21 15.96 34.69 -23.23
CA ASP A 21 17.39 34.76 -23.09
C ASP A 21 18.01 33.80 -24.10
N MET A 22 18.76 34.36 -25.09
CA MET A 22 19.37 33.59 -26.18
C MET A 22 20.35 32.55 -25.62
N LEU A 23 21.06 32.86 -24.54
CA LEU A 23 21.99 31.94 -23.87
C LEU A 23 21.28 30.73 -23.28
N VAL A 24 20.17 30.95 -22.61
CA VAL A 24 19.34 29.86 -22.04
C VAL A 24 18.71 28.99 -23.15
N THR A 25 18.29 29.62 -24.25
CA THR A 25 17.71 28.88 -25.40
C THR A 25 18.77 28.01 -26.08
N VAL A 26 20.00 28.52 -26.25
CA VAL A 26 21.11 27.74 -26.81
C VAL A 26 21.54 26.61 -25.85
N ALA A 27 21.64 26.91 -24.56
CA ALA A 27 21.97 25.90 -23.54
C ALA A 27 20.90 24.76 -23.50
N ASP A 28 19.62 25.10 -23.55
CA ASP A 28 18.53 24.12 -23.60
C ASP A 28 18.58 23.26 -24.87
N ALA A 29 18.83 23.88 -26.02
CA ALA A 29 19.00 23.16 -27.29
C ALA A 29 20.19 22.19 -27.28
N VAL A 30 21.35 22.63 -26.71
CA VAL A 30 22.55 21.78 -26.59
C VAL A 30 22.30 20.62 -25.59
N ILE A 31 21.73 20.90 -24.44
CA ILE A 31 21.43 19.88 -23.42
C ILE A 31 20.39 18.89 -23.96
N SER A 32 19.31 19.39 -24.53
CA SER A 32 18.23 18.55 -25.09
C SER A 32 18.71 17.73 -26.28
N GLY A 33 19.52 18.31 -27.16
CA GLY A 33 20.16 17.59 -28.25
C GLY A 33 21.16 16.53 -27.78
N GLY A 34 21.99 16.87 -26.80
CA GLY A 34 22.91 15.91 -26.16
C GLY A 34 22.18 14.74 -25.45
N LEU A 35 21.09 15.05 -24.76
CA LEU A 35 20.25 14.03 -24.13
C LEU A 35 19.57 13.14 -25.18
N ALA A 36 19.04 13.69 -26.26
CA ALA A 36 18.42 12.92 -27.34
C ALA A 36 19.43 11.97 -28.02
N VAL A 37 20.66 12.44 -28.30
CA VAL A 37 21.73 11.63 -28.87
C VAL A 37 22.16 10.53 -27.89
N THR A 38 22.35 10.86 -26.60
CA THR A 38 22.74 9.86 -25.60
C THR A 38 21.63 8.83 -25.37
N THR A 39 20.36 9.22 -25.44
CA THR A 39 19.22 8.30 -25.32
C THR A 39 19.11 7.38 -26.55
N ALA A 40 19.38 7.88 -27.74
CA ALA A 40 19.38 7.08 -28.98
C ALA A 40 20.56 6.08 -29.04
N ILE A 41 21.71 6.44 -28.46
CA ILE A 41 22.92 5.59 -28.45
C ILE A 41 22.93 4.61 -27.27
N ARG A 42 22.33 4.98 -26.12
CA ARG A 42 22.18 4.06 -24.99
C ARG A 42 21.11 3.04 -25.29
N ARG A 43 21.51 1.85 -25.72
CA ARG A 43 20.67 0.68 -25.60
C ARG A 43 20.42 0.48 -24.11
N THR A 44 19.24 0.86 -23.62
CA THR A 44 18.77 0.49 -22.28
C THR A 44 18.79 -1.02 -22.22
N ARG A 45 19.72 -1.59 -21.45
CA ARG A 45 19.62 -3.03 -21.12
C ARG A 45 18.27 -3.22 -20.42
N PRO A 46 17.45 -4.21 -20.85
CA PRO A 46 16.27 -4.55 -20.09
C PRO A 46 16.71 -4.75 -18.64
N LEU A 47 15.99 -4.14 -17.71
CA LEU A 47 16.21 -4.39 -16.29
C LEU A 47 16.12 -5.90 -16.09
N ALA A 48 17.19 -6.52 -15.61
CA ALA A 48 17.14 -7.92 -15.22
C ALA A 48 16.01 -8.04 -14.21
N THR A 49 15.04 -8.91 -14.50
CA THR A 49 14.01 -9.29 -13.52
C THR A 49 14.75 -10.01 -12.40
N VAL A 50 15.09 -9.28 -11.35
CA VAL A 50 15.64 -9.89 -10.13
C VAL A 50 14.48 -10.63 -9.49
N ASP A 51 14.56 -11.96 -9.45
CA ASP A 51 13.68 -12.75 -8.63
C ASP A 51 13.93 -12.37 -7.16
N ARG A 52 12.97 -11.64 -6.60
CA ARG A 52 13.01 -11.18 -5.19
C ARG A 52 12.30 -12.16 -4.26
N GLN A 53 12.11 -13.39 -4.72
CA GLN A 53 11.50 -14.40 -3.87
C GLN A 53 12.49 -14.86 -2.80
N VAL A 54 11.98 -14.94 -1.57
CA VAL A 54 12.72 -15.39 -0.40
C VAL A 54 11.97 -16.57 0.19
N ARG A 55 12.68 -17.66 0.47
CA ARG A 55 12.11 -18.81 1.19
C ARG A 55 12.25 -18.62 2.67
N LEU A 56 11.14 -18.64 3.38
CA LEU A 56 11.05 -18.40 4.81
C LEU A 56 10.53 -19.63 5.52
N ARG A 57 11.13 -19.97 6.66
CA ARG A 57 10.68 -21.03 7.56
C ARG A 57 9.96 -20.40 8.74
N LEU A 58 8.77 -20.89 9.08
CA LEU A 58 8.05 -20.47 10.29
C LEU A 58 8.80 -20.99 11.52
N LEU A 59 9.29 -20.07 12.34
CA LEU A 59 10.05 -20.35 13.56
C LEU A 59 9.17 -20.33 14.80
N ASP A 60 8.17 -19.43 14.83
CA ASP A 60 7.30 -19.25 15.98
C ASP A 60 5.90 -18.81 15.54
N ARG A 61 4.91 -19.23 16.31
CA ARG A 61 3.49 -18.93 16.10
C ARG A 61 2.81 -18.65 17.43
N GLN A 62 2.33 -17.44 17.63
CA GLN A 62 1.69 -17.00 18.86
C GLN A 62 0.29 -16.47 18.60
N VAL A 63 -0.69 -16.75 19.48
CA VAL A 63 -1.96 -16.06 19.50
C VAL A 63 -1.75 -14.73 20.22
N VAL A 64 -2.01 -13.63 19.55
CA VAL A 64 -1.77 -12.28 20.07
C VAL A 64 -3.04 -11.47 20.32
N ALA A 65 -4.20 -11.98 19.88
CA ALA A 65 -5.52 -11.50 20.28
C ALA A 65 -6.54 -12.64 20.11
N HIS A 66 -7.23 -12.99 21.20
CA HIS A 66 -8.09 -14.16 21.23
C HIS A 66 -9.43 -13.93 20.54
N ASP A 67 -10.10 -12.83 20.82
CA ASP A 67 -11.46 -12.57 20.29
C ASP A 67 -11.50 -12.30 18.79
N GLN A 68 -10.39 -11.80 18.21
CA GLN A 68 -10.26 -11.54 16.76
C GLN A 68 -9.49 -12.64 16.02
N ASP A 69 -9.13 -13.71 16.72
CA ASP A 69 -8.36 -14.82 16.18
C ASP A 69 -7.15 -14.30 15.38
N VAL A 70 -6.25 -13.58 16.08
CA VAL A 70 -5.02 -13.01 15.50
C VAL A 70 -3.83 -13.82 15.91
N VAL A 71 -3.07 -14.31 14.92
CA VAL A 71 -1.78 -14.99 15.15
C VAL A 71 -0.63 -14.15 14.65
N ALA A 72 0.43 -14.04 15.44
CA ALA A 72 1.72 -13.57 15.00
C ALA A 72 2.55 -14.75 14.52
N LEU A 73 3.16 -14.59 13.35
CA LEU A 73 4.00 -15.58 12.68
C LEU A 73 5.39 -14.98 12.49
N THR A 74 6.40 -15.62 13.10
CA THR A 74 7.79 -15.20 13.00
C THR A 74 8.55 -16.17 12.10
N PHE A 75 9.17 -15.64 11.07
CA PHE A 75 9.87 -16.38 10.05
C PHE A 75 11.36 -16.06 10.06
N GLY A 76 12.18 -17.07 9.78
CA GLY A 76 13.59 -16.92 9.46
C GLY A 76 13.88 -17.43 8.05
N SER A 77 15.13 -17.24 7.58
CA SER A 77 15.56 -17.80 6.31
C SER A 77 15.48 -19.34 6.33
N ALA A 78 14.90 -19.92 5.27
CA ALA A 78 14.80 -21.38 5.15
C ALA A 78 16.11 -22.05 4.65
N ASP A 79 16.95 -21.28 3.97
CA ASP A 79 18.19 -21.74 3.32
C ASP A 79 19.45 -21.09 3.89
N GLY A 80 19.33 -20.34 4.99
CA GLY A 80 20.45 -19.68 5.66
C GLY A 80 20.95 -18.40 4.98
N THR A 81 20.27 -17.93 3.94
CA THR A 81 20.58 -16.63 3.31
C THR A 81 20.24 -15.49 4.23
N VAL A 82 20.97 -14.38 4.10
CA VAL A 82 20.66 -13.16 4.87
C VAL A 82 19.36 -12.57 4.34
N LEU A 83 18.40 -12.36 5.25
CA LEU A 83 17.14 -11.71 4.86
C LEU A 83 17.37 -10.25 4.46
N PRO A 84 16.72 -9.76 3.40
CA PRO A 84 16.79 -8.35 3.04
C PRO A 84 16.40 -7.43 4.20
N ALA A 85 17.17 -6.37 4.40
CA ALA A 85 16.81 -5.32 5.36
C ALA A 85 15.52 -4.63 4.94
N TRP A 86 14.76 -4.15 5.93
CA TRP A 86 13.48 -3.49 5.70
C TRP A 86 13.31 -2.26 6.59
N HIS A 87 12.37 -1.40 6.22
CA HIS A 87 12.07 -0.16 6.93
C HIS A 87 10.65 -0.17 7.49
N PRO A 88 10.34 0.59 8.55
CA PRO A 88 8.98 0.73 9.07
C PRO A 88 7.96 1.04 7.98
N GLY A 89 6.81 0.37 8.03
CA GLY A 89 5.78 0.43 7.00
C GLY A 89 5.98 -0.53 5.82
N SER A 90 7.04 -1.36 5.85
CA SER A 90 7.24 -2.41 4.86
C SER A 90 6.27 -3.58 5.04
N HIS A 91 5.93 -4.23 3.92
CA HIS A 91 5.15 -5.46 3.84
C HIS A 91 5.84 -6.50 2.96
N ILE A 92 5.42 -7.74 3.09
CA ILE A 92 5.80 -8.86 2.23
C ILE A 92 4.57 -9.46 1.58
N ASP A 93 4.74 -10.02 0.38
CA ASP A 93 3.72 -10.87 -0.24
C ASP A 93 4.01 -12.32 0.15
N VAL A 94 3.07 -12.93 0.83
CA VAL A 94 3.12 -14.35 1.22
C VAL A 94 2.43 -15.15 0.13
N HIS A 95 3.17 -16.08 -0.47
CA HIS A 95 2.65 -17.05 -1.44
C HIS A 95 2.20 -18.28 -0.66
N LEU A 96 0.89 -18.46 -0.55
CA LEU A 96 0.28 -19.56 0.17
C LEU A 96 0.26 -20.85 -0.67
N PRO A 97 0.20 -22.04 -0.05
CA PRO A 97 0.18 -23.32 -0.76
C PRO A 97 -0.93 -23.47 -1.80
N SER A 98 -2.09 -22.85 -1.59
CA SER A 98 -3.18 -22.81 -2.57
C SER A 98 -2.91 -21.98 -3.82
N GLY A 99 -1.76 -21.25 -3.88
CA GLY A 99 -1.44 -20.28 -4.91
C GLY A 99 -1.97 -18.87 -4.63
N LEU A 100 -2.70 -18.67 -3.53
CA LEU A 100 -3.12 -17.34 -3.12
C LEU A 100 -1.91 -16.50 -2.67
N ILE A 101 -1.89 -15.22 -3.07
CA ILE A 101 -0.90 -14.26 -2.62
C ILE A 101 -1.58 -13.24 -1.72
N ARG A 102 -1.03 -13.01 -0.53
CA ARG A 102 -1.56 -12.03 0.43
C ARG A 102 -0.45 -11.16 0.99
N GLN A 103 -0.76 -9.88 1.12
CA GLN A 103 0.15 -8.91 1.73
C GLN A 103 -0.03 -8.85 3.23
N TYR A 104 1.11 -8.82 3.93
CA TYR A 104 1.14 -8.62 5.37
C TYR A 104 2.24 -7.64 5.73
N SER A 105 1.89 -6.65 6.54
CA SER A 105 2.86 -5.67 7.07
C SER A 105 3.83 -6.37 8.01
N LEU A 106 5.11 -5.99 7.92
CA LEU A 106 6.13 -6.42 8.87
C LEU A 106 5.95 -5.64 10.18
N CYS A 107 5.69 -6.37 11.26
CA CYS A 107 5.35 -5.80 12.57
C CYS A 107 6.39 -6.08 13.67
N GLY A 108 7.57 -6.57 13.31
CA GLY A 108 8.70 -6.72 14.22
C GLY A 108 9.47 -5.40 14.43
N ASN A 109 10.53 -5.50 15.22
CA ASN A 109 11.51 -4.44 15.31
C ASN A 109 12.41 -4.48 14.04
N PRO A 110 12.47 -3.40 13.23
CA PRO A 110 13.26 -3.40 11.99
C PRO A 110 14.79 -3.48 12.22
N ASP A 111 15.25 -3.28 13.45
CA ASP A 111 16.66 -3.43 13.80
C ASP A 111 17.04 -4.88 14.17
N GLU A 112 16.06 -5.74 14.40
CA GLU A 112 16.27 -7.18 14.59
C GLU A 112 16.45 -7.85 13.23
N GLN A 113 17.69 -8.16 12.91
CA GLN A 113 18.03 -8.81 11.65
C GLN A 113 17.84 -10.32 11.76
N GLY A 114 17.48 -10.94 10.64
CA GLY A 114 17.38 -12.40 10.53
C GLY A 114 15.98 -12.97 10.70
N THR A 115 15.00 -12.16 11.08
CA THR A 115 13.60 -12.58 11.16
C THR A 115 12.64 -11.57 10.54
N TYR A 116 11.52 -12.08 10.04
CA TYR A 116 10.34 -11.31 9.66
C TYR A 116 9.17 -11.74 10.53
N ARG A 117 8.48 -10.77 11.13
CA ARG A 117 7.24 -11.03 11.87
C ARG A 117 6.06 -10.36 11.18
N ILE A 118 5.01 -11.12 10.96
CA ILE A 118 3.70 -10.63 10.48
C ILE A 118 2.62 -11.02 11.49
N ALA A 119 1.46 -10.35 11.44
CA ALA A 119 0.30 -10.81 12.18
C ALA A 119 -0.92 -10.92 11.26
N VAL A 120 -1.66 -11.98 11.43
CA VAL A 120 -2.78 -12.35 10.59
C VAL A 120 -4.04 -12.48 11.41
N ARG A 121 -5.02 -11.59 11.13
CA ARG A 121 -6.38 -11.74 11.65
C ARG A 121 -7.15 -12.71 10.77
N ARG A 122 -7.81 -13.69 11.35
CA ARG A 122 -8.67 -14.61 10.62
C ARG A 122 -9.94 -13.91 10.17
N ILE A 123 -10.26 -14.02 8.89
CA ILE A 123 -11.48 -13.46 8.28
C ILE A 123 -12.28 -14.62 7.67
N PRO A 124 -13.30 -15.14 8.37
CA PRO A 124 -14.03 -16.35 7.93
C PRO A 124 -14.68 -16.21 6.56
N ASN A 125 -15.25 -15.05 6.26
CA ASN A 125 -15.94 -14.75 5.00
C ASN A 125 -15.07 -13.98 4.01
N GLY A 126 -13.73 -14.06 4.13
CA GLY A 126 -12.78 -13.44 3.23
C GLY A 126 -12.39 -14.35 2.07
N GLY A 127 -11.44 -13.92 1.25
CA GLY A 127 -10.93 -14.70 0.11
C GLY A 127 -9.98 -15.85 0.49
N GLY A 128 -10.18 -16.55 1.62
CA GLY A 128 -9.48 -17.77 2.03
C GLY A 128 -8.06 -17.59 2.59
N GLY A 129 -7.31 -16.59 2.13
CA GLY A 129 -5.89 -16.47 2.45
C GLY A 129 -5.56 -16.32 3.94
N SER A 130 -6.38 -15.59 4.72
CA SER A 130 -6.16 -15.48 6.17
C SER A 130 -6.45 -16.81 6.88
N ILE A 131 -7.43 -17.58 6.40
CA ILE A 131 -7.75 -18.91 6.93
C ILE A 131 -6.58 -19.85 6.69
N GLU A 132 -6.04 -19.87 5.46
CA GLU A 132 -4.91 -20.71 5.11
C GLU A 132 -3.63 -20.30 5.86
N ALA A 133 -3.36 -18.99 6.00
CA ALA A 133 -2.23 -18.51 6.81
C ALA A 133 -2.31 -18.99 8.28
N HIS A 134 -3.51 -19.16 8.83
CA HIS A 134 -3.71 -19.71 10.17
C HIS A 134 -3.42 -21.22 10.27
N THR A 135 -3.38 -21.96 9.17
CA THR A 135 -3.02 -23.39 9.17
C THR A 135 -1.53 -23.64 9.20
N LEU A 136 -0.70 -22.59 8.97
CA LEU A 136 0.75 -22.73 8.99
C LEU A 136 1.23 -23.17 10.38
N ALA A 137 2.10 -24.17 10.37
CA ALA A 137 2.73 -24.76 11.56
C ALA A 137 4.23 -24.42 11.63
N VAL A 138 4.76 -24.39 12.84
CA VAL A 138 6.22 -24.21 13.05
C VAL A 138 6.99 -25.27 12.27
N GLY A 139 7.97 -24.83 11.49
CA GLY A 139 8.73 -25.66 10.57
C GLY A 139 8.32 -25.55 9.10
N ASP A 140 7.10 -25.11 8.81
CA ASP A 140 6.63 -24.93 7.43
C ASP A 140 7.49 -23.90 6.69
N VAL A 141 7.67 -24.15 5.40
CA VAL A 141 8.41 -23.25 4.51
C VAL A 141 7.46 -22.64 3.50
N ILE A 142 7.46 -21.32 3.46
CA ILE A 142 6.69 -20.53 2.50
C ILE A 142 7.63 -19.74 1.58
N THR A 143 7.12 -19.34 0.43
CA THR A 143 7.78 -18.38 -0.46
C THR A 143 7.17 -17.00 -0.22
N THR A 144 8.02 -15.98 -0.18
CA THR A 144 7.56 -14.58 -0.09
C THR A 144 8.27 -13.76 -1.15
N SER A 145 7.61 -12.70 -1.63
CA SER A 145 8.31 -11.64 -2.35
C SER A 145 8.93 -10.70 -1.32
N GLY A 146 10.19 -10.28 -1.58
CA GLY A 146 11.00 -9.51 -0.63
C GLY A 146 10.32 -8.23 -0.14
N PRO A 147 10.79 -7.60 0.94
CA PRO A 147 10.12 -6.45 1.53
C PRO A 147 9.95 -5.29 0.55
N ARG A 148 8.75 -4.73 0.52
CA ARG A 148 8.42 -3.49 -0.19
C ARG A 148 7.81 -2.51 0.80
N ASN A 149 8.01 -1.21 0.60
CA ASN A 149 7.44 -0.19 1.48
C ASN A 149 6.46 0.68 0.70
N ALA A 150 5.19 0.62 1.06
CA ALA A 150 4.11 1.45 0.54
C ALA A 150 3.56 2.42 1.59
N PHE A 151 4.09 2.37 2.82
CA PHE A 151 3.69 3.22 3.94
C PHE A 151 4.94 3.75 4.66
N PRO A 152 5.83 4.49 3.94
CA PRO A 152 7.11 4.92 4.48
C PRO A 152 6.92 5.93 5.63
N MET A 153 7.67 5.71 6.72
CA MET A 153 7.76 6.66 7.81
C MET A 153 8.72 7.79 7.41
N THR A 154 8.23 9.03 7.41
CA THR A 154 9.07 10.22 7.25
C THR A 154 9.79 10.53 8.56
N VAL A 155 11.03 10.99 8.44
CA VAL A 155 11.85 11.40 9.60
C VAL A 155 11.89 12.93 9.61
N PRO A 156 11.60 13.57 10.76
CA PRO A 156 11.75 15.02 10.90
C PRO A 156 13.14 15.52 10.48
N GLY A 157 13.22 16.65 9.79
CA GLY A 157 14.47 17.36 9.53
C GLY A 157 14.97 17.35 8.09
N PHE A 158 14.48 16.51 7.18
CA PHE A 158 14.86 16.51 5.77
C PHE A 158 13.73 17.02 4.87
N GLY A 159 13.55 18.34 4.84
CA GLY A 159 12.56 18.96 3.94
C GLY A 159 11.11 18.83 4.37
N SER A 160 10.84 18.14 5.49
CA SER A 160 9.53 18.06 6.13
C SER A 160 9.45 19.04 7.30
N PRO A 161 8.38 19.84 7.45
CA PRO A 161 8.14 20.68 8.61
C PRO A 161 7.76 19.86 9.86
N THR A 162 7.65 18.54 9.74
CA THR A 162 7.24 17.65 10.82
C THR A 162 8.20 17.71 12.00
N GLN A 163 7.65 17.91 13.19
CA GLN A 163 8.38 17.97 14.46
C GLN A 163 8.02 16.81 15.39
N ARG A 164 6.81 16.26 15.22
CA ARG A 164 6.28 15.17 16.03
C ARG A 164 5.43 14.21 15.20
N LEU A 165 5.24 13.00 15.72
CA LEU A 165 4.42 11.98 15.10
C LEU A 165 3.18 11.67 15.95
N ARG A 166 2.03 11.55 15.30
CA ARG A 166 0.82 11.03 15.89
C ARG A 166 0.47 9.71 15.21
N PHE A 167 0.49 8.62 15.96
CA PHE A 167 0.10 7.30 15.47
C PHE A 167 -1.33 6.98 15.87
N ILE A 168 -2.13 6.46 14.93
CA ILE A 168 -3.51 6.05 15.16
C ILE A 168 -3.70 4.66 14.56
N ALA A 169 -3.95 3.66 15.39
CA ALA A 169 -4.17 2.29 14.93
C ALA A 169 -5.57 1.80 15.31
N GLY A 170 -6.22 1.07 14.40
CA GLY A 170 -7.49 0.39 14.66
C GLY A 170 -7.36 -1.13 14.49
N GLY A 171 -7.49 -1.91 15.58
CA GLY A 171 -7.39 -3.36 15.55
C GLY A 171 -6.10 -3.88 14.91
N ILE A 172 -6.20 -4.72 13.87
CA ILE A 172 -5.04 -5.27 13.15
C ILE A 172 -4.20 -4.21 12.42
N GLY A 173 -4.70 -2.98 12.27
CA GLY A 173 -3.94 -1.85 11.71
C GLY A 173 -2.74 -1.43 12.55
N ILE A 174 -2.55 -2.00 13.74
CA ILE A 174 -1.32 -1.84 14.54
C ILE A 174 -0.08 -2.39 13.82
N THR A 175 -0.21 -3.36 12.94
CA THR A 175 0.93 -4.09 12.37
C THR A 175 1.96 -3.20 11.66
N PRO A 176 1.63 -2.27 10.74
CA PRO A 176 2.62 -1.38 10.17
C PRO A 176 3.09 -0.31 11.17
N ILE A 177 2.21 0.10 12.09
CA ILE A 177 2.50 1.16 13.08
C ILE A 177 3.52 0.66 14.12
N LEU A 178 3.43 -0.59 14.56
CA LEU A 178 4.31 -1.14 15.61
C LEU A 178 5.80 -0.98 15.26
N SER A 179 6.18 -1.27 14.02
CA SER A 179 7.55 -1.06 13.56
C SER A 179 7.97 0.42 13.52
N MET A 180 7.02 1.33 13.30
CA MET A 180 7.25 2.77 13.35
C MET A 180 7.49 3.26 14.77
N LEU A 181 6.78 2.71 15.78
CA LEU A 181 7.00 3.04 17.19
C LEU A 181 8.42 2.72 17.61
N HIS A 182 8.92 1.51 17.29
CA HIS A 182 10.30 1.14 17.58
C HIS A 182 11.32 2.10 16.95
N ARG A 183 11.05 2.51 15.72
CA ARG A 183 11.94 3.45 15.01
C ARG A 183 11.87 4.86 15.61
N ALA A 184 10.68 5.36 15.93
CA ALA A 184 10.49 6.68 16.53
C ALA A 184 11.17 6.77 17.88
N GLU A 185 11.04 5.71 18.72
CA GLU A 185 11.71 5.59 20.02
C GLU A 185 13.22 5.63 19.87
N LYS A 186 13.78 4.80 18.97
CA LYS A 186 15.22 4.75 18.72
C LYS A 186 15.81 6.07 18.26
N LEU A 187 15.04 6.84 17.45
CA LEU A 187 15.47 8.13 16.92
C LEU A 187 15.22 9.29 17.88
N GLY A 188 14.58 9.05 19.04
CA GLY A 188 14.22 10.10 19.98
C GLY A 188 13.24 11.14 19.45
N ILE A 189 12.41 10.74 18.47
CA ILE A 189 11.38 11.63 17.90
C ILE A 189 10.25 11.76 18.92
N ASP A 190 9.67 12.98 19.07
CA ASP A 190 8.46 13.17 19.88
C ASP A 190 7.28 12.49 19.19
N TRP A 191 6.60 11.60 19.90
CA TRP A 191 5.46 10.87 19.35
C TRP A 191 4.43 10.51 20.43
N SER A 192 3.20 10.34 19.97
CA SER A 192 2.09 9.79 20.75
C SER A 192 1.26 8.83 19.91
N MET A 193 0.52 7.94 20.57
CA MET A 193 -0.32 6.96 19.91
C MET A 193 -1.67 6.83 20.59
N ILE A 194 -2.72 6.66 19.79
CA ILE A 194 -3.98 6.09 20.23
C ILE A 194 -4.22 4.75 19.51
N TYR A 195 -4.58 3.73 20.28
CA TYR A 195 -4.91 2.41 19.76
C TYR A 195 -6.35 2.06 20.12
N THR A 196 -7.17 1.83 19.11
CA THR A 196 -8.61 1.61 19.27
C THR A 196 -9.07 0.27 18.69
N GLY A 197 -10.16 -0.24 19.22
CA GLY A 197 -10.85 -1.45 18.79
C GLY A 197 -12.08 -1.73 19.63
N ARG A 198 -12.78 -2.84 19.37
CA ARG A 198 -14.03 -3.14 20.04
C ARG A 198 -13.89 -3.36 21.56
N GLY A 199 -12.86 -4.09 21.94
CA GLY A 199 -12.51 -4.41 23.33
C GLY A 199 -11.03 -4.79 23.41
N THR A 200 -10.48 -4.84 24.60
CA THR A 200 -9.06 -5.16 24.83
C THR A 200 -8.68 -6.53 24.26
N ASP A 201 -9.54 -7.54 24.37
CA ASP A 201 -9.30 -8.89 23.85
C ASP A 201 -9.21 -8.95 22.31
N THR A 202 -9.63 -7.88 21.63
CA THR A 202 -9.54 -7.76 20.16
C THR A 202 -8.25 -7.10 19.67
N LEU A 203 -7.43 -6.57 20.58
CA LEU A 203 -6.25 -5.76 20.28
C LEU A 203 -4.97 -6.58 20.41
N PRO A 204 -4.28 -6.92 19.31
CA PRO A 204 -2.99 -7.59 19.38
C PRO A 204 -1.88 -6.68 19.94
N PHE A 205 -0.87 -7.31 20.54
CA PHE A 205 0.38 -6.70 20.99
C PHE A 205 0.25 -5.70 22.15
N LEU A 206 -0.78 -5.79 22.99
CA LEU A 206 -0.94 -4.89 24.14
C LEU A 206 0.25 -4.99 25.12
N ASP A 207 0.74 -6.20 25.37
CA ASP A 207 1.90 -6.41 26.25
C ASP A 207 3.17 -5.75 25.69
N GLU A 208 3.37 -5.83 24.36
CA GLU A 208 4.49 -5.18 23.70
C GLU A 208 4.37 -3.64 23.72
N LEU A 209 3.13 -3.12 23.61
CA LEU A 209 2.88 -1.69 23.69
C LEU A 209 3.08 -1.11 25.09
N ALA A 210 2.94 -1.93 26.14
CA ALA A 210 3.09 -1.48 27.53
C ALA A 210 4.48 -0.88 27.83
N GLN A 211 5.53 -1.30 27.09
CA GLN A 211 6.87 -0.73 27.23
C GLN A 211 6.94 0.78 26.93
N PHE A 212 6.02 1.30 26.12
CA PHE A 212 6.00 2.71 25.72
C PHE A 212 5.25 3.62 26.70
N GLY A 213 4.66 3.03 27.74
CA GLY A 213 4.03 3.75 28.86
C GLY A 213 2.95 4.72 28.42
N SER A 214 3.00 5.93 28.96
CA SER A 214 1.97 6.99 28.74
C SER A 214 1.91 7.54 27.31
N ARG A 215 2.85 7.21 26.44
CA ARG A 215 2.79 7.59 25.02
C ARG A 215 1.71 6.87 24.25
N VAL A 216 1.24 5.71 24.75
CA VAL A 216 0.21 4.90 24.12
C VAL A 216 -1.06 4.96 24.93
N ALA A 217 -2.11 5.50 24.35
CA ALA A 217 -3.47 5.49 24.92
C ALA A 217 -4.27 4.34 24.26
N ILE A 218 -4.80 3.45 25.08
CA ILE A 218 -5.72 2.38 24.65
C ILE A 218 -7.15 2.91 24.84
N ARG A 219 -7.97 2.85 23.77
CA ARG A 219 -9.36 3.28 23.80
C ARG A 219 -10.21 2.24 23.09
N THR A 220 -11.09 1.59 23.82
CA THR A 220 -11.98 0.55 23.30
C THR A 220 -13.42 1.02 23.22
N ASP A 221 -14.14 0.48 22.22
CA ASP A 221 -15.52 0.90 21.93
C ASP A 221 -16.51 0.43 23.00
N ASP A 222 -16.24 -0.70 23.64
CA ASP A 222 -17.04 -1.25 24.75
C ASP A 222 -17.04 -0.35 26.00
N VAL A 223 -15.95 0.39 26.24
CA VAL A 223 -15.82 1.28 27.38
C VAL A 223 -16.18 2.72 27.01
N HIS A 224 -15.78 3.19 25.84
CA HIS A 224 -15.81 4.61 25.48
C HIS A 224 -16.77 4.93 24.31
N GLY A 225 -17.40 3.92 23.70
CA GLY A 225 -18.14 4.07 22.44
C GLY A 225 -17.23 4.29 21.24
N LEU A 226 -17.81 4.37 20.05
CA LEU A 226 -17.05 4.61 18.81
C LEU A 226 -16.33 5.96 18.87
N PRO A 227 -15.04 6.02 18.53
CA PRO A 227 -14.27 7.25 18.56
C PRO A 227 -14.69 8.23 17.46
N SER A 228 -14.79 9.50 17.80
CA SER A 228 -14.81 10.59 16.82
C SER A 228 -13.41 10.81 16.23
N ALA A 229 -13.32 11.59 15.15
CA ALA A 229 -12.04 11.99 14.60
C ALA A 229 -11.22 12.84 15.60
N ASP A 230 -11.88 13.67 16.38
CA ASP A 230 -11.24 14.51 17.41
C ASP A 230 -10.71 13.66 18.57
N ASP A 231 -11.43 12.59 18.99
CA ASP A 231 -10.92 11.63 19.97
C ASP A 231 -9.63 10.95 19.48
N LEU A 232 -9.56 10.61 18.19
CA LEU A 232 -8.41 9.92 17.58
C LEU A 232 -7.21 10.85 17.37
N LEU A 233 -7.45 12.05 16.88
CA LEU A 233 -6.40 13.02 16.63
C LEU A 233 -5.84 13.57 17.94
N GLY A 234 -6.72 13.87 18.91
CA GLY A 234 -6.33 14.51 20.16
C GLY A 234 -5.66 15.85 19.92
N ASP A 235 -4.66 16.17 20.74
CA ASP A 235 -3.82 17.36 20.53
C ASP A 235 -2.85 17.11 19.37
N CYS A 236 -3.15 17.69 18.22
CA CYS A 236 -2.41 17.54 16.98
C CYS A 236 -2.00 18.94 16.46
N PRO A 237 -0.97 19.55 17.07
CA PRO A 237 -0.55 20.90 16.69
C PRO A 237 0.12 20.93 15.31
N ALA A 238 0.31 22.13 14.77
CA ALA A 238 1.07 22.38 13.55
C ALA A 238 2.42 21.66 13.57
N GLY A 239 2.84 21.12 12.43
CA GLY A 239 4.05 20.33 12.30
C GLY A 239 3.93 18.88 12.82
N THR A 240 2.70 18.38 13.00
CA THR A 240 2.46 16.94 13.27
C THR A 240 2.31 16.15 12.00
N ALA A 241 2.98 15.00 11.91
CA ALA A 241 2.67 13.98 10.91
C ALA A 241 1.81 12.87 11.55
N VAL A 242 0.62 12.69 11.02
CA VAL A 242 -0.34 11.67 11.44
C VAL A 242 -0.14 10.41 10.61
N TYR A 243 0.15 9.29 11.27
CA TYR A 243 0.22 7.96 10.66
C TYR A 243 -0.96 7.12 11.12
N THR A 244 -1.79 6.68 10.21
CA THR A 244 -3.00 5.94 10.59
C THR A 244 -3.23 4.69 9.74
N CYS A 245 -3.60 3.59 10.41
CA CYS A 245 -4.03 2.36 9.78
C CYS A 245 -5.16 1.71 10.58
N GLY A 246 -6.25 1.35 9.91
CA GLY A 246 -7.43 0.75 10.54
C GLY A 246 -8.64 0.67 9.63
N PRO A 247 -9.85 0.50 10.19
CA PRO A 247 -11.07 0.39 9.43
C PRO A 247 -11.36 1.62 8.55
N ALA A 248 -11.96 1.41 7.38
CA ALA A 248 -12.26 2.47 6.44
C ALA A 248 -13.07 3.64 7.03
N PRO A 249 -14.09 3.42 7.89
CA PRO A 249 -14.81 4.54 8.52
C PRO A 249 -13.89 5.43 9.37
N MET A 250 -12.96 4.84 10.14
CA MET A 250 -11.97 5.58 10.94
C MET A 250 -11.07 6.44 10.04
N LEU A 251 -10.51 5.85 8.99
CA LEU A 251 -9.65 6.57 8.04
C LEU A 251 -10.40 7.71 7.34
N ASN A 252 -11.65 7.48 6.96
CA ASN A 252 -12.46 8.50 6.31
C ASN A 252 -12.79 9.66 7.26
N ALA A 253 -13.10 9.39 8.53
CA ALA A 253 -13.36 10.41 9.54
C ALA A 253 -12.12 11.30 9.78
N ILE A 254 -10.94 10.68 9.94
CA ILE A 254 -9.66 11.41 10.10
C ILE A 254 -9.38 12.28 8.87
N ARG A 255 -9.51 11.72 7.67
CA ARG A 255 -9.29 12.47 6.42
C ARG A 255 -10.23 13.66 6.28
N ALA A 256 -11.53 13.46 6.55
CA ALA A 256 -12.51 14.54 6.50
C ALA A 256 -12.21 15.66 7.51
N ARG A 257 -11.75 15.29 8.71
CA ARG A 257 -11.42 16.25 9.78
C ARG A 257 -10.18 17.09 9.48
N LEU A 258 -9.22 16.53 8.73
CA LEU A 258 -7.98 17.19 8.34
C LEU A 258 -8.05 17.96 7.02
N VAL A 259 -9.21 18.03 6.37
CA VAL A 259 -9.39 18.89 5.18
C VAL A 259 -9.14 20.36 5.57
N GLY A 260 -8.17 21.01 4.92
CA GLY A 260 -7.79 22.39 5.17
C GLY A 260 -6.80 22.60 6.33
N ALA A 261 -6.29 21.52 6.93
CA ALA A 261 -5.20 21.58 7.91
C ALA A 261 -3.85 21.41 7.19
N ASP A 262 -3.42 22.45 6.47
CA ASP A 262 -2.22 22.39 5.59
C ASP A 262 -0.89 22.25 6.36
N ASP A 263 -0.92 22.40 7.66
CA ASP A 263 0.20 22.27 8.60
C ASP A 263 0.31 20.90 9.28
N ILE A 264 -0.58 19.96 8.92
CA ILE A 264 -0.59 18.57 9.39
C ILE A 264 -0.44 17.63 8.21
N GLU A 265 0.61 16.80 8.23
CA GLU A 265 0.79 15.75 7.25
C GLU A 265 -0.07 14.53 7.61
N LEU A 266 -0.76 13.94 6.61
CA LEU A 266 -1.54 12.72 6.81
C LEU A 266 -1.00 11.58 5.94
N HIS A 267 -0.53 10.54 6.59
CA HIS A 267 -0.12 9.28 6.00
C HIS A 267 -1.06 8.16 6.45
N PHE A 268 -1.57 7.37 5.52
CA PHE A 268 -2.47 6.27 5.88
C PHE A 268 -2.26 5.03 5.03
N GLU A 269 -2.49 3.87 5.63
CA GLU A 269 -2.53 2.59 4.95
C GLU A 269 -3.92 1.95 5.10
N ARG A 270 -4.36 1.26 4.05
CA ARG A 270 -5.63 0.51 4.03
C ARG A 270 -5.33 -0.96 3.78
N PHE A 271 -6.06 -1.84 4.47
CA PHE A 271 -6.01 -3.28 4.20
C PHE A 271 -7.18 -3.78 3.34
N ALA A 272 -8.18 -2.94 3.14
CA ALA A 272 -9.32 -3.21 2.27
C ALA A 272 -9.19 -2.44 0.95
N ALA A 273 -9.80 -2.99 -0.10
CA ALA A 273 -9.93 -2.29 -1.36
C ALA A 273 -10.61 -0.93 -1.17
N PRO A 274 -10.16 0.12 -1.89
CA PRO A 274 -10.87 1.41 -1.88
C PRO A 274 -12.27 1.24 -2.46
N PRO A 275 -13.26 2.04 -2.02
CA PRO A 275 -14.55 2.06 -2.66
C PRO A 275 -14.42 2.55 -4.11
N VAL A 276 -15.27 2.04 -4.97
CA VAL A 276 -15.38 2.55 -6.34
C VAL A 276 -16.06 3.91 -6.28
N ILE A 277 -15.42 4.93 -6.83
CA ILE A 277 -15.95 6.29 -6.94
C ILE A 277 -16.27 6.55 -8.40
N ASP A 278 -17.39 7.23 -8.69
CA ASP A 278 -17.85 7.56 -10.04
C ASP A 278 -17.83 6.35 -10.99
N GLY A 279 -18.32 5.21 -10.48
CA GLY A 279 -18.43 4.00 -11.28
C GLY A 279 -19.70 3.99 -12.13
N HIS A 280 -19.65 3.29 -13.27
CA HIS A 280 -20.79 2.94 -14.11
C HIS A 280 -20.75 1.43 -14.37
N GLU A 281 -21.87 0.87 -14.76
CA GLU A 281 -21.94 -0.55 -15.12
C GLU A 281 -21.27 -0.79 -16.47
N PHE A 282 -20.58 -1.91 -16.59
CA PHE A 282 -20.00 -2.38 -17.84
C PHE A 282 -19.85 -3.90 -17.82
N SER A 283 -19.46 -4.49 -18.92
CA SER A 283 -19.21 -5.94 -18.98
C SER A 283 -17.75 -6.25 -19.29
N VAL A 284 -17.33 -7.43 -18.83
CA VAL A 284 -16.00 -7.98 -19.10
C VAL A 284 -16.17 -9.34 -19.76
N GLU A 285 -15.49 -9.56 -20.86
CA GLU A 285 -15.37 -10.85 -21.53
C GLU A 285 -14.04 -11.50 -21.19
N VAL A 286 -14.07 -12.74 -20.72
CA VAL A 286 -12.88 -13.58 -20.46
C VAL A 286 -12.51 -14.30 -21.73
N ALA A 287 -11.39 -13.94 -22.36
CA ALA A 287 -11.03 -14.41 -23.70
C ALA A 287 -10.86 -15.94 -23.79
N SER A 288 -10.35 -16.58 -22.74
CA SER A 288 -10.11 -18.03 -22.74
C SER A 288 -11.40 -18.88 -22.70
N THR A 289 -12.48 -18.32 -22.12
CA THR A 289 -13.73 -19.06 -21.92
C THR A 289 -14.91 -18.48 -22.71
N GLY A 290 -14.82 -17.23 -23.18
CA GLY A 290 -15.93 -16.48 -23.75
C GLY A 290 -16.99 -16.07 -22.71
N GLN A 291 -16.72 -16.28 -21.41
CA GLN A 291 -17.64 -15.89 -20.35
C GLN A 291 -17.75 -14.36 -20.25
N THR A 292 -18.97 -13.84 -20.23
CA THR A 292 -19.22 -12.43 -19.99
C THR A 292 -19.65 -12.22 -18.54
N VAL A 293 -18.99 -11.30 -17.87
CA VAL A 293 -19.24 -10.93 -16.45
C VAL A 293 -19.68 -9.47 -16.40
N ALA A 294 -20.84 -9.21 -15.82
CA ALA A 294 -21.31 -7.86 -15.52
C ALA A 294 -20.54 -7.30 -14.33
N VAL A 295 -20.08 -6.06 -14.43
CA VAL A 295 -19.38 -5.34 -13.36
C VAL A 295 -20.26 -4.19 -12.90
N PRO A 296 -20.87 -4.27 -11.71
CA PRO A 296 -21.71 -3.20 -11.15
C PRO A 296 -20.94 -1.89 -10.97
N ALA A 297 -21.68 -0.78 -10.88
CA ALA A 297 -21.10 0.55 -10.71
C ALA A 297 -20.24 0.70 -9.44
N ASP A 298 -20.60 0.00 -8.39
CA ASP A 298 -19.97 0.05 -7.06
C ASP A 298 -18.93 -1.08 -6.79
N GLU A 299 -18.73 -1.99 -7.77
CA GLU A 299 -17.77 -3.09 -7.65
C GLU A 299 -16.56 -2.94 -8.58
N THR A 300 -15.42 -3.51 -8.15
CA THR A 300 -14.23 -3.60 -8.99
C THR A 300 -14.35 -4.76 -10.00
N MET A 301 -13.67 -4.69 -11.15
CA MET A 301 -13.58 -5.81 -12.09
C MET A 301 -13.14 -7.09 -11.39
N LEU A 302 -12.11 -6.99 -10.54
CA LEU A 302 -11.60 -8.13 -9.80
C LEU A 302 -12.68 -8.79 -8.93
N ALA A 303 -13.44 -7.99 -8.18
CA ALA A 303 -14.50 -8.52 -7.30
C ALA A 303 -15.60 -9.23 -8.10
N ALA A 304 -16.05 -8.62 -9.20
CA ALA A 304 -17.05 -9.20 -10.09
C ALA A 304 -16.56 -10.53 -10.73
N LEU A 305 -15.31 -10.57 -11.21
CA LEU A 305 -14.70 -11.77 -11.78
C LEU A 305 -14.61 -12.90 -10.74
N ILE A 306 -14.16 -12.62 -9.52
CA ILE A 306 -14.09 -13.60 -8.43
C ILE A 306 -15.49 -14.15 -8.11
N LYS A 307 -16.52 -13.29 -8.01
CA LYS A 307 -17.91 -13.72 -7.79
C LYS A 307 -18.43 -14.61 -8.90
N ALA A 308 -18.01 -14.35 -10.13
CA ALA A 308 -18.36 -15.17 -11.30
C ALA A 308 -17.54 -16.46 -11.43
N GLY A 309 -16.67 -16.77 -10.46
CA GLY A 309 -15.81 -17.96 -10.45
C GLY A 309 -14.60 -17.90 -11.35
N VAL A 310 -14.26 -16.70 -11.87
CA VAL A 310 -13.06 -16.51 -12.71
C VAL A 310 -11.86 -16.31 -11.79
N HIS A 311 -10.85 -17.16 -11.97
CA HIS A 311 -9.60 -17.05 -11.23
C HIS A 311 -8.69 -15.98 -11.83
N ALA A 312 -8.40 -14.94 -11.04
CA ALA A 312 -7.42 -13.93 -11.39
C ALA A 312 -6.46 -13.75 -10.20
N PRO A 313 -5.16 -13.62 -10.43
CA PRO A 313 -4.22 -13.37 -9.35
C PRO A 313 -4.46 -11.97 -8.74
N TYR A 314 -4.42 -11.85 -7.42
CA TYR A 314 -4.54 -10.57 -6.74
C TYR A 314 -3.83 -10.57 -5.38
N SER A 315 -3.52 -9.38 -4.87
CA SER A 315 -2.94 -9.18 -3.55
C SER A 315 -3.52 -7.92 -2.89
N CYS A 316 -2.92 -6.73 -3.07
CA CYS A 316 -3.29 -5.51 -2.35
C CYS A 316 -4.71 -5.00 -2.61
N GLN A 317 -5.28 -5.23 -3.78
CA GLN A 317 -6.56 -4.69 -4.25
C GLN A 317 -6.64 -3.15 -4.24
N GLN A 318 -5.51 -2.46 -4.29
CA GLN A 318 -5.41 -1.00 -4.17
C GLN A 318 -4.67 -0.33 -5.33
N GLY A 319 -4.29 -1.08 -6.37
CA GLY A 319 -3.69 -0.54 -7.58
C GLY A 319 -2.20 -0.21 -7.50
N PHE A 320 -1.44 -0.76 -6.55
CA PHE A 320 -0.02 -0.46 -6.41
C PHE A 320 0.93 -1.68 -6.44
N CYS A 321 0.45 -2.92 -6.24
CA CYS A 321 1.33 -4.08 -6.19
C CYS A 321 1.57 -4.76 -7.54
N GLY A 322 0.67 -4.58 -8.50
CA GLY A 322 0.77 -5.16 -9.82
C GLY A 322 0.35 -6.63 -9.94
N THR A 323 0.00 -7.32 -8.83
CA THR A 323 -0.35 -8.75 -8.85
C THR A 323 -1.57 -9.06 -9.73
N CYS A 324 -2.54 -8.15 -9.78
CA CYS A 324 -3.76 -8.27 -10.59
C CYS A 324 -3.61 -7.67 -12.01
N ARG A 325 -2.40 -7.60 -12.53
CA ARG A 325 -2.12 -7.12 -13.87
C ARG A 325 -2.64 -8.12 -14.90
N VAL A 326 -3.45 -7.63 -15.81
CA VAL A 326 -4.04 -8.41 -16.92
C VAL A 326 -3.88 -7.62 -18.21
N LYS A 327 -3.74 -8.33 -19.32
CA LYS A 327 -3.75 -7.71 -20.65
C LYS A 327 -5.20 -7.52 -21.11
N VAL A 328 -5.53 -6.33 -21.56
CA VAL A 328 -6.80 -6.01 -22.21
C VAL A 328 -6.60 -6.19 -23.72
N LEU A 329 -7.38 -7.07 -24.31
CA LEU A 329 -7.33 -7.41 -25.73
C LEU A 329 -8.22 -6.50 -26.56
N ALA A 330 -9.32 -6.02 -25.98
CA ALA A 330 -10.26 -5.10 -26.62
C ALA A 330 -10.96 -4.21 -25.59
N GLY A 331 -11.37 -3.02 -26.03
CA GLY A 331 -12.01 -2.00 -25.19
C GLY A 331 -11.03 -0.94 -24.71
N THR A 332 -11.56 0.11 -24.09
CA THR A 332 -10.76 1.23 -23.56
C THR A 332 -10.83 1.24 -22.02
N VAL A 333 -9.67 1.34 -21.39
CA VAL A 333 -9.54 1.28 -19.92
C VAL A 333 -9.49 2.67 -19.31
N ASP A 334 -10.29 2.91 -18.27
CA ASP A 334 -10.13 3.99 -17.30
C ASP A 334 -9.14 3.53 -16.23
N HIS A 335 -7.87 3.93 -16.39
CA HIS A 335 -6.80 3.56 -15.48
C HIS A 335 -6.88 4.36 -14.19
N ARG A 336 -7.05 3.66 -13.06
CA ARG A 336 -7.14 4.23 -11.70
C ARG A 336 -6.00 3.79 -10.79
N ASP A 337 -4.99 3.14 -11.37
CA ASP A 337 -3.78 2.71 -10.66
C ASP A 337 -2.71 3.79 -10.65
N GLY A 338 -1.81 3.71 -9.66
CA GLY A 338 -0.61 4.53 -9.57
C GLY A 338 0.68 3.79 -9.95
N LEU A 339 0.58 2.58 -10.54
CA LEU A 339 1.74 1.72 -10.79
C LEU A 339 2.18 1.69 -12.25
N LEU A 340 1.23 1.50 -13.17
CA LEU A 340 1.56 1.29 -14.58
C LEU A 340 2.08 2.55 -15.24
N THR A 341 3.16 2.41 -15.98
CA THR A 341 3.70 3.45 -16.85
C THR A 341 2.82 3.63 -18.09
N ASP A 342 2.94 4.77 -18.77
CA ASP A 342 2.19 5.02 -20.01
C ASP A 342 2.50 3.97 -21.07
N THR A 343 3.74 3.52 -21.18
CA THR A 343 4.16 2.45 -22.10
C THR A 343 3.46 1.11 -21.80
N GLU A 344 3.28 0.77 -20.52
CA GLU A 344 2.56 -0.46 -20.14
C GLU A 344 1.07 -0.34 -20.40
N ARG A 345 0.48 0.83 -20.19
CA ARG A 345 -0.92 1.13 -20.53
C ARG A 345 -1.15 1.07 -22.04
N GLU A 346 -0.24 1.64 -22.83
CA GLU A 346 -0.25 1.56 -24.30
C GLU A 346 -0.10 0.11 -24.79
N ALA A 347 0.63 -0.73 -24.07
CA ALA A 347 0.74 -2.17 -24.33
C ALA A 347 -0.49 -2.98 -23.90
N GLY A 348 -1.56 -2.32 -23.45
CA GLY A 348 -2.83 -2.91 -23.06
C GLY A 348 -2.85 -3.50 -21.64
N GLN A 349 -1.90 -3.17 -20.77
CA GLN A 349 -1.92 -3.67 -19.40
C GLN A 349 -2.91 -2.89 -18.53
N ALA A 350 -3.65 -3.58 -17.65
CA ALA A 350 -4.54 -2.97 -16.67
C ALA A 350 -4.45 -3.67 -15.32
N LEU A 351 -4.68 -2.93 -14.23
CA LEU A 351 -4.84 -3.49 -12.89
C LEU A 351 -6.33 -3.61 -12.57
N ILE A 352 -6.87 -4.81 -12.71
CA ILE A 352 -8.31 -5.09 -12.61
C ILE A 352 -8.92 -4.84 -11.23
N CYS A 353 -8.11 -4.64 -10.21
CA CYS A 353 -8.60 -4.33 -8.86
C CYS A 353 -9.05 -2.88 -8.66
N VAL A 354 -8.67 -1.96 -9.56
CA VAL A 354 -9.03 -0.53 -9.46
C VAL A 354 -9.48 0.08 -10.78
N SER A 355 -8.92 -0.37 -11.92
CA SER A 355 -9.26 0.15 -13.25
C SER A 355 -10.64 -0.34 -13.70
N ARG A 356 -11.28 0.40 -14.61
CA ARG A 356 -12.62 0.14 -15.10
C ARG A 356 -12.67 0.31 -16.63
N ALA A 357 -13.80 0.02 -17.26
CA ALA A 357 -14.01 0.43 -18.65
C ALA A 357 -14.16 1.96 -18.75
N GLN A 358 -13.70 2.54 -19.83
CA GLN A 358 -13.98 3.91 -20.19
C GLN A 358 -15.23 3.91 -21.13
N GLY A 359 -16.41 4.20 -20.56
CA GLY A 359 -17.69 4.12 -21.26
C GLY A 359 -18.36 2.75 -21.14
N ASP A 360 -19.48 2.59 -21.86
CA ASP A 360 -20.41 1.45 -21.69
C ASP A 360 -20.00 0.18 -22.46
N GLY A 361 -18.89 0.24 -23.21
CA GLY A 361 -18.40 -0.88 -24.02
C GLY A 361 -17.73 -1.97 -23.16
N PRO A 362 -17.79 -3.26 -23.63
CA PRO A 362 -17.13 -4.35 -22.93
C PRO A 362 -15.62 -4.24 -23.01
N LEU A 363 -14.94 -4.76 -21.97
CA LEU A 363 -13.51 -5.04 -22.00
C LEU A 363 -13.30 -6.53 -22.25
N THR A 364 -12.42 -6.90 -23.16
CA THR A 364 -11.99 -8.30 -23.33
C THR A 364 -10.65 -8.47 -22.64
N LEU A 365 -10.56 -9.38 -21.68
CA LEU A 365 -9.37 -9.65 -20.87
C LEU A 365 -8.71 -10.96 -21.28
N ASP A 366 -7.39 -10.95 -21.31
CA ASP A 366 -6.55 -12.14 -21.46
C ASP A 366 -6.44 -12.87 -20.10
N LEU A 367 -7.51 -13.57 -19.76
CA LEU A 367 -7.69 -14.41 -18.57
C LEU A 367 -8.20 -15.77 -18.94
#